data_15b7c98b6695013e4594a771f3077f88
#
_entry.id   15b7c98b6695013e4594a771f3077f88
#
_cell.length_a   1.000
_cell.length_b   1.000
_cell.length_c   1.000
_cell.angle_alpha   90.00
_cell.angle_beta   90.00
_cell.angle_gamma   90.00
#
_symmetry.space_group_name_H-M   'P 1'
#
loop_
_entity.id
_entity.type
_entity.pdbx_description
1 polymer ?
#
loop_
_entity_poly.entity_id
_entity_poly.type
_entity_poly.pdbx_seq_one_letter_code
_entity_poly.pdbx_strand_id
1 'polypeptide(L)'
;TFLEFTTTEGDMGIYPQHIPLTAIIAPGILRIHEGDTVKEAALMSGFIQILKEEVTILAESVEWPDEIDANRAKEAEIRAKRRIEEGSGDMNRAELALKRALVRLSLTR
;
A
#
# COMPACT_ATOMS: atom_id res chain seq x y z
N THR A 1 3.65 17.23 10.15
CA THR A 1 3.09 15.99 9.59
C THR A 1 3.76 15.65 8.26
N PHE A 2 4.14 14.41 8.12
CA PHE A 2 4.82 13.90 6.94
C PHE A 2 4.22 12.56 6.55
N LEU A 3 3.92 12.36 5.26
CA LEU A 3 3.37 11.12 4.73
C LEU A 3 4.36 10.44 3.78
N GLU A 4 4.50 9.12 3.91
CA GLU A 4 5.25 8.30 2.97
C GLU A 4 4.35 7.20 2.43
N PHE A 5 4.42 6.94 1.14
CA PHE A 5 3.63 5.89 0.49
C PHE A 5 4.31 5.42 -0.79
N THR A 6 3.85 4.29 -1.33
CA THR A 6 4.39 3.71 -2.55
C THR A 6 3.52 4.07 -3.74
N THR A 7 4.14 4.61 -4.79
CA THR A 7 3.47 4.88 -6.07
C THR A 7 3.92 3.88 -7.12
N THR A 8 3.31 3.93 -8.30
CA THR A 8 3.75 3.12 -9.44
C THR A 8 5.15 3.50 -9.93
N GLU A 9 5.66 4.66 -9.53
CA GLU A 9 6.99 5.15 -9.89
C GLU A 9 8.01 5.02 -8.74
N GLY A 10 7.60 4.47 -7.60
CA GLY A 10 8.45 4.28 -6.43
C GLY A 10 7.87 4.93 -5.17
N ASP A 11 8.64 4.89 -4.10
CA ASP A 11 8.22 5.48 -2.83
C ASP A 11 8.25 7.01 -2.90
N MET A 12 7.28 7.64 -2.25
CA MET A 12 7.14 9.10 -2.23
C MET A 12 6.85 9.58 -0.81
N GLY A 13 7.44 10.71 -0.45
CA GLY A 13 7.17 11.38 0.81
C GLY A 13 6.58 12.76 0.57
N ILE A 14 5.66 13.19 1.44
CA ILE A 14 4.99 14.47 1.32
C ILE A 14 5.13 15.26 2.61
N TYR A 15 5.72 16.43 2.51
CA TYR A 15 5.82 17.39 3.59
C TYR A 15 4.70 18.43 3.50
N PRO A 16 4.40 19.13 4.60
CA PRO A 16 3.44 20.24 4.55
C PRO A 16 3.82 21.27 3.48
N GLN A 17 2.82 21.91 2.89
CA GLN A 17 2.99 22.95 1.87
C GLN A 17 3.61 22.46 0.56
N HIS A 18 3.43 21.18 0.27
CA HIS A 18 3.86 20.63 -1.01
C HIS A 18 3.06 21.26 -2.16
N ILE A 19 3.67 21.34 -3.35
CA ILE A 19 2.95 21.81 -4.55
C ILE A 19 1.86 20.79 -4.93
N PRO A 20 0.76 21.21 -5.56
CA PRO A 20 -0.30 20.29 -5.96
C PRO A 20 0.23 19.14 -6.82
N LEU A 21 -0.19 17.93 -6.50
CA LEU A 21 0.28 16.72 -7.16
C LEU A 21 -0.81 15.65 -7.14
N THR A 22 -0.87 14.85 -8.19
CA THR A 22 -1.67 13.63 -8.22
C THR A 22 -0.75 12.47 -8.58
N ALA A 23 -0.81 11.39 -7.81
CA ALA A 23 0.01 10.20 -8.05
C ALA A 23 -0.84 8.93 -7.95
N ILE A 24 -0.45 7.90 -8.72
CA ILE A 24 -1.10 6.59 -8.69
C ILE A 24 -0.41 5.75 -7.62
N ILE A 25 -1.22 5.19 -6.71
CA ILE A 25 -0.73 4.41 -5.58
C ILE A 25 -0.57 2.94 -5.98
N ALA A 26 0.61 2.37 -5.69
CA ALA A 26 0.84 0.92 -5.75
C ALA A 26 0.66 0.33 -4.35
N PRO A 27 0.38 -0.98 -4.22
CA PRO A 27 0.28 -1.60 -2.89
C PRO A 27 1.57 -1.39 -2.10
N GLY A 28 1.43 -0.89 -0.88
CA GLY A 28 2.58 -0.58 -0.03
C GLY A 28 2.13 -0.15 1.36
N ILE A 29 3.08 0.33 2.14
CA ILE A 29 2.81 0.80 3.48
C ILE A 29 2.70 2.32 3.48
N LEU A 30 1.58 2.83 3.98
CA LEU A 30 1.41 4.24 4.25
C LEU A 30 1.98 4.52 5.64
N ARG A 31 2.92 5.46 5.73
CA ARG A 31 3.49 5.89 7.01
C ARG A 31 3.09 7.33 7.27
N ILE A 32 2.47 7.55 8.43
CA ILE A 32 2.04 8.87 8.86
C ILE A 32 2.92 9.29 10.03
N HIS A 33 3.75 10.28 9.79
CA HIS A 33 4.66 10.82 10.82
C HIS A 33 4.02 12.03 11.49
N GLU A 34 3.75 11.92 12.78
CA GLU A 34 3.21 13.01 13.60
C GLU A 34 4.10 13.19 14.84
N GLY A 35 4.95 14.22 14.82
CA GLY A 35 5.93 14.41 15.88
C GLY A 35 6.85 13.21 15.96
N ASP A 36 6.91 12.59 17.14
CA ASP A 36 7.75 11.40 17.38
C ASP A 36 6.99 10.08 17.09
N THR A 37 5.75 10.18 16.65
CA THR A 37 4.90 9.01 16.41
C THR A 37 4.80 8.70 14.92
N VAL A 38 4.92 7.40 14.60
CA VAL A 38 4.73 6.91 13.23
C VAL A 38 3.62 5.86 13.25
N LYS A 39 2.59 6.09 12.45
CA LYS A 39 1.50 5.12 12.26
C LYS A 39 1.66 4.49 10.89
N GLU A 40 1.43 3.19 10.81
CA GLU A 40 1.54 2.45 9.55
C GLU A 40 0.23 1.77 9.21
N ALA A 41 -0.09 1.76 7.92
CA ALA A 41 -1.27 1.07 7.40
C ALA A 41 -0.96 0.43 6.05
N ALA A 42 -1.64 -0.65 5.72
CA ALA A 42 -1.55 -1.26 4.41
C ALA A 42 -2.42 -0.46 3.45
N LEU A 43 -1.78 0.18 2.47
CA LEU A 43 -2.45 0.99 1.46
C LEU A 43 -2.45 0.22 0.15
N MET A 44 -3.63 -0.11 -0.34
CA MET A 44 -3.77 -0.81 -1.60
C MET A 44 -3.90 0.17 -2.75
N SER A 45 -4.10 -0.32 -3.97
CA SER A 45 -4.14 0.49 -5.18
C SER A 45 -5.16 1.64 -5.11
N GLY A 46 -4.88 2.72 -5.81
CA GLY A 46 -5.74 3.90 -5.85
C GLY A 46 -4.95 5.10 -6.34
N PHE A 47 -5.36 6.28 -5.92
CA PHE A 47 -4.57 7.47 -6.19
C PHE A 47 -4.62 8.45 -5.02
N ILE A 48 -3.61 9.30 -4.95
CA ILE A 48 -3.52 10.36 -3.97
C ILE A 48 -3.53 11.71 -4.70
N GLN A 49 -4.32 12.65 -4.20
CA GLN A 49 -4.37 14.01 -4.70
C GLN A 49 -3.93 14.95 -3.59
N ILE A 50 -2.92 15.74 -3.89
CA ILE A 50 -2.35 16.70 -2.94
C ILE A 50 -2.65 18.10 -3.43
N LEU A 51 -3.38 18.84 -2.64
CA LEU A 51 -3.68 20.24 -2.87
C LEU A 51 -2.98 21.07 -1.79
N LYS A 52 -2.98 22.38 -1.96
CA LYS A 52 -2.24 23.27 -1.06
C LYS A 52 -2.52 23.07 0.43
N GLU A 53 -3.78 22.83 0.79
CA GLU A 53 -4.21 22.69 2.18
C GLU A 53 -4.86 21.34 2.48
N GLU A 54 -4.89 20.43 1.52
CA GLU A 54 -5.63 19.19 1.64
C GLU A 54 -4.93 18.04 0.92
N VAL A 55 -4.94 16.86 1.56
CA VAL A 55 -4.47 15.62 0.96
C VAL A 55 -5.63 14.63 0.94
N THR A 56 -5.99 14.16 -0.24
CA THR A 56 -7.05 13.19 -0.42
C THR A 56 -6.49 11.89 -0.95
N ILE A 57 -6.77 10.79 -0.27
CA ILE A 57 -6.36 9.44 -0.69
C ILE A 57 -7.62 8.66 -1.06
N LEU A 58 -7.71 8.23 -2.33
CA LEU A 58 -8.78 7.38 -2.82
C LEU A 58 -8.17 6.01 -3.15
N ALA A 59 -8.24 5.11 -2.20
CA ALA A 59 -7.66 3.77 -2.31
C ALA A 59 -8.75 2.70 -2.29
N GLU A 60 -8.46 1.53 -2.88
CA GLU A 60 -9.34 0.37 -2.78
C GLU A 60 -9.54 -0.03 -1.32
N SER A 61 -8.47 0.00 -0.55
CA SER A 61 -8.54 -0.25 0.88
C SER A 61 -7.37 0.35 1.63
N VAL A 62 -7.62 0.70 2.88
CA VAL A 62 -6.60 1.10 3.84
C VAL A 62 -6.85 0.25 5.07
N GLU A 63 -5.87 -0.53 5.50
CA GLU A 63 -6.02 -1.44 6.63
C GLU A 63 -4.97 -1.16 7.69
N TRP A 64 -5.42 -0.95 8.93
CA TRP A 64 -4.52 -0.84 10.07
C TRP A 64 -3.99 -2.23 10.44
N PRO A 65 -2.81 -2.34 11.09
CA PRO A 65 -2.24 -3.66 11.41
C PRO A 65 -3.18 -4.58 12.18
N ASP A 66 -3.95 -4.06 13.12
CA ASP A 66 -4.89 -4.85 13.92
C ASP A 66 -6.15 -5.29 13.14
N GLU A 67 -6.40 -4.72 11.98
CA GLU A 67 -7.50 -5.11 11.10
C GLU A 67 -7.11 -6.21 10.12
N ILE A 68 -5.80 -6.51 10.00
CA ILE A 68 -5.30 -7.47 9.02
C ILE A 68 -5.36 -8.89 9.58
N ASP A 69 -6.00 -9.80 8.82
CA ASP A 69 -6.01 -11.22 9.12
C ASP A 69 -4.75 -11.87 8.55
N ALA A 70 -3.78 -12.15 9.43
CA ALA A 70 -2.48 -12.71 9.05
C ALA A 70 -2.61 -14.07 8.36
N ASN A 71 -3.51 -14.94 8.82
CA ASN A 71 -3.70 -16.26 8.23
C ASN A 71 -4.23 -16.15 6.80
N ARG A 72 -5.18 -15.25 6.61
CA ARG A 72 -5.77 -15.01 5.29
C ARG A 72 -4.75 -14.41 4.32
N ALA A 73 -3.91 -13.50 4.80
CA ALA A 73 -2.84 -12.91 4.01
C ALA A 73 -1.81 -13.96 3.61
N LYS A 74 -1.48 -14.89 4.52
CA LYS A 74 -0.56 -15.99 4.25
C LYS A 74 -1.11 -16.94 3.19
N GLU A 75 -2.38 -17.29 3.26
CA GLU A 75 -3.04 -18.12 2.26
C GLU A 75 -3.04 -17.44 0.89
N ALA A 76 -3.29 -16.13 0.86
CA ALA A 76 -3.25 -15.35 -0.38
C ALA A 76 -1.86 -15.34 -1.00
N GLU A 77 -0.81 -15.24 -0.18
CA GLU A 77 0.58 -15.31 -0.62
C GLU A 77 0.86 -16.66 -1.29
N ILE A 78 0.45 -17.75 -0.65
CA ILE A 78 0.66 -19.09 -1.16
C ILE A 78 -0.04 -19.30 -2.50
N ARG A 79 -1.30 -18.84 -2.61
CA ARG A 79 -2.06 -18.95 -3.86
C ARG A 79 -1.41 -18.15 -5.01
N ALA A 80 -0.97 -16.94 -4.71
CA ALA A 80 -0.34 -16.08 -5.72
C ALA A 80 0.98 -16.66 -6.20
N LYS A 81 1.82 -17.16 -5.29
CA LYS A 81 3.09 -17.80 -5.65
C LYS A 81 2.86 -19.05 -6.51
N ARG A 82 1.85 -19.85 -6.18
CA ARG A 82 1.52 -21.04 -6.95
C ARG A 82 1.13 -20.68 -8.39
N ARG A 83 0.30 -19.67 -8.57
CA ARG A 83 -0.09 -19.22 -9.91
C ARG A 83 1.09 -18.73 -10.73
N ILE A 84 2.02 -18.03 -10.10
CA ILE A 84 3.23 -17.56 -10.77
C ILE A 84 4.11 -18.73 -11.19
N GLU A 85 4.32 -19.72 -10.32
CA GLU A 85 5.11 -20.90 -10.59
C GLU A 85 4.51 -21.77 -11.71
N GLU A 86 3.19 -21.93 -11.71
CA GLU A 86 2.48 -22.72 -12.72
C GLU A 86 2.35 -22.00 -14.06
N GLY A 87 2.59 -20.69 -14.08
CA GLY A 87 2.44 -19.89 -15.28
C GLY A 87 1.02 -19.85 -15.79
N SER A 88 0.02 -20.06 -14.90
CA SER A 88 -1.38 -20.12 -15.29
C SER A 88 -2.10 -18.81 -14.97
N GLY A 89 -3.05 -18.44 -15.84
CA GLY A 89 -3.85 -17.26 -15.68
C GLY A 89 -3.10 -15.97 -15.98
N ASP A 90 -3.61 -14.86 -15.46
CA ASP A 90 -3.04 -13.54 -15.66
C ASP A 90 -1.86 -13.31 -14.69
N MET A 91 -0.65 -13.28 -15.23
CA MET A 91 0.57 -13.10 -14.44
C MET A 91 0.62 -11.74 -13.73
N ASN A 92 0.18 -10.68 -14.38
CA ASN A 92 0.16 -9.35 -13.78
C ASN A 92 -0.77 -9.32 -12.56
N ARG A 93 -1.90 -9.99 -12.68
CA ARG A 93 -2.87 -10.09 -11.58
C ARG A 93 -2.32 -10.90 -10.41
N ALA A 94 -1.61 -11.99 -10.70
CA ALA A 94 -0.99 -12.83 -9.68
C ALA A 94 0.14 -12.08 -8.96
N GLU A 95 0.95 -11.33 -9.68
CA GLU A 95 2.01 -10.52 -9.09
C GLU A 95 1.45 -9.42 -8.20
N LEU A 96 0.37 -8.77 -8.62
CA LEU A 96 -0.29 -7.74 -7.81
C LEU A 96 -0.88 -8.34 -6.54
N ALA A 97 -1.52 -9.52 -6.64
CA ALA A 97 -2.06 -10.24 -5.49
C ALA A 97 -0.95 -10.60 -4.50
N LEU A 98 0.23 -11.00 -4.99
CA LEU A 98 1.38 -11.30 -4.15
C LEU A 98 1.86 -10.05 -3.41
N LYS A 99 1.97 -8.92 -4.10
CA LYS A 99 2.38 -7.65 -3.47
C LYS A 99 1.44 -7.26 -2.34
N ARG A 100 0.13 -7.37 -2.56
CA ARG A 100 -0.88 -7.07 -1.54
C ARG A 100 -0.72 -7.95 -0.30
N ALA A 101 -0.52 -9.25 -0.52
CA ALA A 101 -0.32 -10.19 0.58
C ALA A 101 0.94 -9.90 1.37
N LEU A 102 2.05 -9.60 0.69
CA LEU A 102 3.32 -9.29 1.33
C LEU A 102 3.26 -7.99 2.15
N VAL A 103 2.57 -6.98 1.65
CA VAL A 103 2.35 -5.72 2.38
C VAL A 103 1.60 -6.00 3.69
N ARG A 104 0.51 -6.76 3.62
CA ARG A 104 -0.27 -7.10 4.80
C ARG A 104 0.54 -7.89 5.82
N LEU A 105 1.28 -8.90 5.35
CA LEU A 105 2.12 -9.73 6.24
C LEU A 105 3.22 -8.91 6.92
N SER A 106 3.79 -7.93 6.24
CA SER A 106 4.85 -7.11 6.82
C SER A 106 4.36 -6.30 8.02
N LEU A 107 3.08 -5.98 8.09
CA LEU A 107 2.49 -5.23 9.20
C LEU A 107 1.97 -6.09 10.35
N THR A 108 1.91 -7.41 10.17
CA THR A 108 1.37 -8.33 11.19
C THR A 108 2.44 -9.02 12.03
N ARG A 109 3.67 -8.62 11.91
CA ARG A 109 4.79 -9.18 12.66
C ARG A 109 4.79 -8.73 14.12
#